data_a1b44e3c3c8036e520d26e607b712c18
#
_entry.id   a1b44e3c3c8036e520d26e607b712c18
#
_cell.length_a   1.000
_cell.length_b   1.000
_cell.length_c   1.000
_cell.angle_alpha   90.00
_cell.angle_beta   90.00
_cell.angle_gamma   90.00
#
_symmetry.space_group_name_H-M   'P 1'
#
loop_
_entity.id
_entity.type
_entity.pdbx_description
1 polymer ?
#
loop_
_entity_poly.entity_id
_entity_poly.type
_entity_poly.pdbx_seq_one_letter_code
_entity_poly.pdbx_strand_id
1 'polypeptide(L)'
;MVLASGSGGFAYFLPAAAIAFGSTGQAVNVPSPSAMASPSMLFTPSPSALPQVKGAFTVLLLGSDDDSKFTSDHVLTQSMILVRVVPSTKQVTMLSIPRDLYVPLSTGGYGKIDGAYSYGRAAAAIATVQQNFGVKINDYVWIGLLGLIHLIDAIGGIDVVTSNPVLDDYYPADVNSRYPFSYQRVAVLAGPQHLTGTSALQYVRSRHNDLQSDFGRSQRQQQVLLAIRQKAKQISPEDIPALAAALNNEVKTSISIDRTASLVALASTFDNPDAIRQIVLLPPYTHGGGPGGSINPNWNLILPLVHQYFP
;
A
#
# COMPACT_ATOMS: atom_id res chain seq x y z
N MET A 1 -5.57 22.27 -17.10
CA MET A 1 -6.04 21.10 -17.85
C MET A 1 -5.55 19.86 -17.10
N VAL A 2 -6.43 19.31 -16.29
CA VAL A 2 -6.11 18.21 -15.39
C VAL A 2 -6.26 16.91 -16.19
N LEU A 3 -5.17 16.24 -16.46
CA LEU A 3 -5.21 14.89 -17.03
C LEU A 3 -5.62 13.91 -15.93
N ALA A 4 -6.91 13.61 -15.89
CA ALA A 4 -7.44 12.50 -15.14
C ALA A 4 -7.14 11.20 -15.91
N SER A 5 -6.15 10.45 -15.47
CA SER A 5 -5.97 9.10 -15.98
C SER A 5 -5.38 8.22 -14.90
N GLY A 6 -6.11 7.26 -14.45
CA GLY A 6 -5.54 6.16 -13.72
C GLY A 6 -6.38 5.54 -12.62
N SER A 7 -6.97 4.47 -12.93
CA SER A 7 -7.98 3.80 -12.13
C SER A 7 -7.73 2.31 -11.89
N GLY A 8 -8.12 1.81 -10.75
CA GLY A 8 -8.35 0.40 -10.44
C GLY A 8 -7.17 -0.46 -9.93
N GLY A 9 -6.00 0.12 -9.59
CA GLY A 9 -4.79 -0.61 -9.21
C GLY A 9 -4.83 -1.38 -7.91
N PHE A 10 -5.70 -0.97 -7.09
CA PHE A 10 -5.72 -1.44 -5.71
C PHE A 10 -6.31 -2.83 -5.55
N ALA A 11 -7.32 -3.15 -6.33
CA ALA A 11 -7.94 -4.45 -6.27
C ALA A 11 -7.00 -5.60 -6.74
N TYR A 12 -5.94 -5.28 -7.52
CA TYR A 12 -4.91 -6.27 -7.90
C TYR A 12 -3.74 -6.37 -6.91
N PHE A 13 -3.41 -5.29 -6.21
CA PHE A 13 -2.34 -5.31 -5.22
C PHE A 13 -2.72 -6.10 -3.96
N LEU A 14 -3.96 -5.95 -3.49
CA LEU A 14 -4.47 -6.64 -2.31
C LEU A 14 -4.38 -8.18 -2.42
N PRO A 15 -4.72 -8.80 -3.56
CA PRO A 15 -4.61 -10.26 -3.69
C PRO A 15 -3.17 -10.76 -3.68
N ALA A 16 -2.26 -10.11 -4.40
CA ALA A 16 -0.87 -10.51 -4.41
C ALA A 16 -0.26 -10.44 -3.00
N ALA A 17 -0.55 -9.37 -2.27
CA ALA A 17 -0.15 -9.24 -0.88
C ALA A 17 -0.76 -10.33 0.00
N ALA A 18 -2.04 -10.64 -0.12
CA ALA A 18 -2.71 -11.61 0.75
C ALA A 18 -2.33 -13.07 0.46
N ILE A 19 -1.98 -13.42 -0.79
CA ILE A 19 -1.46 -14.75 -1.13
C ILE A 19 -0.09 -14.97 -0.49
N ALA A 20 0.76 -13.94 -0.41
CA ALA A 20 2.03 -13.99 0.28
C ALA A 20 1.90 -14.37 1.77
N PHE A 21 0.76 -14.02 2.41
CA PHE A 21 0.54 -14.21 3.85
C PHE A 21 -0.15 -15.50 4.24
N GLY A 22 -0.91 -16.08 3.36
CA GLY A 22 -1.57 -17.35 3.62
C GLY A 22 -0.60 -18.50 3.84
N SER A 23 0.66 -18.33 3.48
CA SER A 23 1.70 -19.35 3.66
C SER A 23 2.45 -19.26 4.99
N THR A 24 2.32 -18.17 5.76
CA THR A 24 3.16 -17.95 6.96
C THR A 24 2.42 -18.00 8.31
N GLY A 25 1.13 -18.21 8.30
CA GLY A 25 0.32 -18.10 9.52
C GLY A 25 -0.32 -19.38 9.98
N GLN A 26 0.37 -20.51 10.06
CA GLN A 26 0.22 -21.60 11.05
C GLN A 26 1.01 -22.83 10.60
N ALA A 27 1.90 -23.31 11.47
CA ALA A 27 2.41 -24.67 11.35
C ALA A 27 1.23 -25.63 11.53
N VAL A 28 0.69 -26.13 10.44
CA VAL A 28 -0.28 -27.22 10.46
C VAL A 28 0.52 -28.47 10.80
N ASN A 29 0.27 -29.02 11.98
CA ASN A 29 0.68 -30.36 12.33
C ASN A 29 0.10 -31.32 11.28
N VAL A 30 0.96 -31.81 10.40
CA VAL A 30 0.61 -32.87 9.46
C VAL A 30 0.65 -34.18 10.25
N PRO A 31 -0.45 -34.88 10.46
CA PRO A 31 -0.38 -36.24 11.01
C PRO A 31 0.27 -37.16 9.98
N SER A 32 1.23 -37.98 10.43
CA SER A 32 1.88 -39.01 9.63
C SER A 32 0.86 -39.92 8.94
N PRO A 33 1.10 -40.33 7.68
CA PRO A 33 0.21 -41.25 7.00
C PRO A 33 0.44 -42.66 7.53
N SER A 34 -0.55 -43.20 8.21
CA SER A 34 -0.66 -44.63 8.43
C SER A 34 -2.01 -45.13 7.93
N ALA A 35 -1.93 -46.18 7.16
CA ALA A 35 -2.98 -47.13 6.80
C ALA A 35 -3.85 -46.82 5.57
N MET A 36 -3.67 -47.73 4.63
CA MET A 36 -4.47 -48.12 3.49
C MET A 36 -5.99 -47.96 3.69
N ALA A 37 -6.64 -47.34 2.75
CA ALA A 37 -8.05 -47.57 2.43
C ALA A 37 -8.26 -47.50 0.92
N SER A 38 -9.04 -48.43 0.43
CA SER A 38 -9.40 -48.78 -0.95
C SER A 38 -10.05 -47.63 -1.74
N PRO A 39 -10.12 -47.74 -3.08
CA PRO A 39 -10.52 -46.65 -3.96
C PRO A 39 -12.01 -46.37 -3.90
N SER A 40 -12.39 -45.24 -3.41
CA SER A 40 -13.74 -44.72 -3.47
C SER A 40 -13.81 -43.51 -4.38
N MET A 41 -14.51 -43.64 -5.47
CA MET A 41 -15.18 -42.62 -6.27
C MET A 41 -14.51 -41.26 -6.37
N LEU A 42 -14.03 -40.97 -7.56
CA LEU A 42 -13.70 -39.63 -8.04
C LEU A 42 -14.91 -38.70 -7.91
N PHE A 43 -15.00 -37.98 -6.78
CA PHE A 43 -15.74 -36.75 -6.74
C PHE A 43 -14.84 -35.69 -7.38
N THR A 44 -15.12 -35.32 -8.61
CA THR A 44 -14.62 -34.07 -9.19
C THR A 44 -15.28 -32.93 -8.41
N PRO A 45 -14.56 -32.15 -7.60
CA PRO A 45 -15.17 -30.99 -6.98
C PRO A 45 -15.53 -30.02 -8.09
N SER A 46 -16.84 -29.78 -8.28
CA SER A 46 -17.31 -28.66 -9.09
C SER A 46 -16.66 -27.39 -8.50
N PRO A 47 -16.06 -26.53 -9.32
CA PRO A 47 -15.43 -25.30 -8.81
C PRO A 47 -16.51 -24.49 -8.10
N SER A 48 -16.45 -24.46 -6.77
CA SER A 48 -17.31 -23.59 -5.99
C SER A 48 -17.05 -22.15 -6.45
N ALA A 49 -18.09 -21.46 -6.89
CA ALA A 49 -18.00 -20.07 -7.27
C ALA A 49 -17.40 -19.26 -6.12
N LEU A 50 -16.32 -18.52 -6.37
CA LEU A 50 -15.67 -17.68 -5.38
C LEU A 50 -16.69 -16.73 -4.75
N PRO A 51 -16.67 -16.53 -3.41
CA PRO A 51 -17.57 -15.62 -2.74
C PRO A 51 -17.45 -14.22 -3.33
N GLN A 52 -18.54 -13.65 -3.82
CA GLN A 52 -18.52 -12.30 -4.38
C GLN A 52 -18.42 -11.26 -3.27
N VAL A 53 -17.50 -10.32 -3.41
CA VAL A 53 -17.42 -9.13 -2.54
C VAL A 53 -18.51 -8.15 -2.96
N LYS A 54 -19.63 -8.10 -2.21
CA LYS A 54 -20.81 -7.30 -2.59
C LYS A 54 -20.83 -5.91 -1.96
N GLY A 55 -20.28 -5.74 -0.78
CA GLY A 55 -20.31 -4.47 -0.03
C GLY A 55 -19.11 -3.57 -0.33
N ALA A 56 -19.29 -2.27 -0.14
CA ALA A 56 -18.16 -1.36 -0.13
C ALA A 56 -17.25 -1.62 1.07
N PHE A 57 -15.93 -1.47 0.87
CA PHE A 57 -14.95 -1.68 1.92
C PHE A 57 -13.79 -0.70 1.82
N THR A 58 -13.14 -0.44 2.95
CA THR A 58 -12.00 0.47 3.04
C THR A 58 -10.78 -0.27 3.56
N VAL A 59 -9.65 -0.06 2.92
CA VAL A 59 -8.36 -0.63 3.29
C VAL A 59 -7.38 0.49 3.61
N LEU A 60 -6.62 0.33 4.69
CA LEU A 60 -5.52 1.22 5.02
C LEU A 60 -4.20 0.61 4.54
N LEU A 61 -3.52 1.34 3.68
CA LEU A 61 -2.19 0.96 3.26
C LEU A 61 -1.14 1.72 4.03
N LEU A 62 -0.15 0.98 4.42
CA LEU A 62 0.96 1.45 5.23
C LEU A 62 2.27 1.05 4.54
N GLY A 63 2.99 2.02 4.02
CA GLY A 63 4.38 1.85 3.59
C GLY A 63 5.31 2.15 4.74
N SER A 64 6.20 1.24 5.09
CA SER A 64 7.05 1.35 6.27
C SER A 64 8.44 1.92 5.99
N ASP A 65 9.10 2.32 7.05
CA ASP A 65 10.50 2.76 7.10
C ASP A 65 11.35 1.72 7.85
N ASP A 66 11.17 0.46 7.50
CA ASP A 66 11.90 -0.68 8.06
C ASP A 66 13.29 -0.84 7.44
N ASP A 67 14.05 0.24 7.47
CA ASP A 67 15.45 0.20 7.04
C ASP A 67 16.36 -0.42 8.11
N SER A 68 17.63 -0.66 7.73
CA SER A 68 18.62 -1.29 8.62
C SER A 68 19.09 -0.41 9.79
N LYS A 69 18.63 0.84 9.89
CA LYS A 69 18.95 1.77 10.98
C LYS A 69 18.06 1.59 12.19
N PHE A 70 16.83 1.09 11.99
CA PHE A 70 15.83 1.04 13.03
C PHE A 70 15.62 -0.39 13.53
N THR A 71 15.44 -0.51 14.83
CA THR A 71 14.90 -1.75 15.40
C THR A 71 13.43 -1.89 15.01
N SER A 72 12.93 -3.11 14.96
CA SER A 72 11.52 -3.39 14.63
C SER A 72 10.49 -2.63 15.48
N ASP A 73 10.92 -2.06 16.61
CA ASP A 73 10.05 -1.37 17.57
C ASP A 73 9.90 0.13 17.30
N HIS A 74 10.71 0.68 16.39
CA HIS A 74 10.72 2.13 16.09
C HIS A 74 10.38 2.45 14.63
N VAL A 75 9.76 1.50 13.93
CA VAL A 75 9.39 1.65 12.52
C VAL A 75 8.24 2.65 12.36
N LEU A 76 8.44 3.66 11.52
CA LEU A 76 7.44 4.66 11.15
C LEU A 76 6.73 4.30 9.84
N THR A 77 5.51 4.79 9.66
CA THR A 77 4.82 4.67 8.39
C THR A 77 5.09 5.88 7.50
N GLN A 78 5.90 5.69 6.46
CA GLN A 78 6.28 6.75 5.52
C GLN A 78 5.18 7.07 4.49
N SER A 79 4.27 6.13 4.26
CA SER A 79 3.12 6.29 3.39
C SER A 79 1.88 5.76 4.09
N MET A 80 0.80 6.53 4.07
CA MET A 80 -0.50 6.15 4.62
C MET A 80 -1.58 6.51 3.60
N ILE A 81 -2.25 5.51 3.04
CA ILE A 81 -3.27 5.72 2.01
C ILE A 81 -4.54 4.95 2.38
N LEU A 82 -5.64 5.67 2.55
CA LEU A 82 -6.97 5.06 2.62
C LEU A 82 -7.47 4.75 1.22
N VAL A 83 -7.98 3.54 1.05
CA VAL A 83 -8.57 3.10 -0.22
C VAL A 83 -9.94 2.55 0.02
N ARG A 84 -10.94 3.21 -0.55
CA ARG A 84 -12.31 2.72 -0.58
C ARG A 84 -12.63 2.12 -1.92
N VAL A 85 -13.15 0.91 -1.89
CA VAL A 85 -13.63 0.18 -3.06
C VAL A 85 -15.14 0.03 -2.96
N VAL A 86 -15.86 0.41 -4.01
CA VAL A 86 -17.31 0.26 -4.14
C VAL A 86 -17.60 -0.66 -5.31
N PRO A 87 -17.77 -1.98 -5.08
CA PRO A 87 -17.94 -2.97 -6.15
C PRO A 87 -19.14 -2.70 -7.05
N SER A 88 -20.26 -2.25 -6.47
CA SER A 88 -21.52 -2.02 -7.21
C SER A 88 -21.41 -0.94 -8.28
N THR A 89 -20.61 0.10 -8.04
CA THR A 89 -20.37 1.21 -8.98
C THR A 89 -19.03 1.12 -9.67
N LYS A 90 -18.22 0.12 -9.34
CA LYS A 90 -16.84 -0.05 -9.81
C LYS A 90 -15.96 1.18 -9.56
N GLN A 91 -16.18 1.86 -8.44
CA GLN A 91 -15.43 3.06 -8.06
C GLN A 91 -14.39 2.74 -7.00
N VAL A 92 -13.24 3.40 -7.11
CA VAL A 92 -12.17 3.38 -6.10
C VAL A 92 -11.81 4.82 -5.75
N THR A 93 -11.70 5.11 -4.48
CA THR A 93 -11.17 6.39 -4.00
C THR A 93 -9.92 6.13 -3.16
N MET A 94 -8.84 6.82 -3.50
CA MET A 94 -7.57 6.81 -2.77
C MET A 94 -7.36 8.17 -2.10
N LEU A 95 -7.15 8.17 -0.79
CA LEU A 95 -6.85 9.36 0.00
C LEU A 95 -5.48 9.20 0.66
N SER A 96 -4.50 9.98 0.21
CA SER A 96 -3.18 10.04 0.86
C SER A 96 -3.25 10.94 2.10
N ILE A 97 -2.88 10.37 3.23
CA ILE A 97 -2.78 11.06 4.53
C ILE A 97 -1.31 11.49 4.71
N PRO A 98 -1.01 12.78 4.89
CA PRO A 98 0.35 13.23 5.17
C PRO A 98 0.86 12.60 6.48
N ARG A 99 2.00 11.93 6.41
CA ARG A 99 2.59 11.22 7.56
C ARG A 99 2.92 12.14 8.75
N ASP A 100 3.25 13.39 8.46
CA ASP A 100 3.59 14.41 9.45
C ASP A 100 2.36 15.13 10.03
N LEU A 101 1.13 14.66 9.74
CA LEU A 101 -0.11 15.25 10.25
C LEU A 101 -0.16 15.14 11.78
N TYR A 102 -0.30 16.28 12.48
CA TYR A 102 -0.31 16.34 13.94
C TYR A 102 -1.72 16.09 14.48
N VAL A 103 -1.90 14.95 15.14
CA VAL A 103 -3.21 14.45 15.55
C VAL A 103 -3.17 13.79 16.93
N PRO A 104 -4.31 13.64 17.61
CA PRO A 104 -4.41 12.74 18.75
C PRO A 104 -4.16 11.31 18.30
N LEU A 105 -3.26 10.60 19.00
CA LEU A 105 -2.95 9.20 18.74
C LEU A 105 -3.85 8.29 19.58
N SER A 106 -4.27 7.16 19.03
CA SER A 106 -5.08 6.17 19.75
C SER A 106 -4.36 5.57 20.95
N THR A 107 -3.04 5.65 20.99
CA THR A 107 -2.19 5.22 22.11
C THR A 107 -2.06 6.26 23.21
N GLY A 108 -2.66 7.43 23.03
CA GLY A 108 -2.63 8.58 23.95
C GLY A 108 -1.70 9.70 23.50
N GLY A 109 -2.05 10.93 23.91
CA GLY A 109 -1.31 12.11 23.54
C GLY A 109 -1.50 12.58 22.09
N TYR A 110 -0.68 13.55 21.69
CA TYR A 110 -0.66 14.10 20.33
C TYR A 110 0.72 13.86 19.70
N GLY A 111 0.73 13.60 18.40
CA GLY A 111 1.97 13.38 17.66
C GLY A 111 1.75 13.37 16.15
N LYS A 112 2.82 13.18 15.40
CA LYS A 112 2.73 12.89 13.99
C LYS A 112 2.05 11.54 13.79
N ILE A 113 1.12 11.46 12.83
CA ILE A 113 0.28 10.27 12.63
C ILE A 113 1.10 9.01 12.28
N ASP A 114 2.26 9.18 11.64
CA ASP A 114 3.19 8.08 11.30
C ASP A 114 3.71 7.34 12.53
N GLY A 115 3.84 8.04 13.68
CA GLY A 115 4.27 7.46 14.95
C GLY A 115 3.29 6.46 15.56
N ALA A 116 2.01 6.49 15.18
CA ALA A 116 1.02 5.56 15.71
C ALA A 116 1.41 4.08 15.50
N TYR A 117 2.03 3.77 14.35
CA TYR A 117 2.49 2.42 14.05
C TYR A 117 3.61 1.95 14.98
N SER A 118 4.55 2.83 15.35
CA SER A 118 5.65 2.50 16.27
C SER A 118 5.14 2.09 17.66
N TYR A 119 4.06 2.71 18.14
CA TYR A 119 3.53 2.46 19.48
C TYR A 119 2.61 1.24 19.58
N GLY A 120 1.95 0.85 18.51
CA GLY A 120 0.96 -0.25 18.58
C GLY A 120 0.70 -0.94 17.25
N ARG A 121 1.65 -0.87 16.31
CA ARG A 121 1.62 -1.53 14.98
C ARG A 121 0.37 -1.12 14.18
N ALA A 122 -0.09 -2.01 13.33
CA ALA A 122 -1.24 -1.78 12.47
C ALA A 122 -2.51 -1.43 13.25
N ALA A 123 -2.72 -2.04 14.41
CA ALA A 123 -3.90 -1.78 15.24
C ALA A 123 -3.96 -0.32 15.70
N ALA A 124 -2.85 0.25 16.18
CA ALA A 124 -2.80 1.64 16.60
C ALA A 124 -2.90 2.61 15.41
N ALA A 125 -2.26 2.30 14.28
CA ALA A 125 -2.39 3.11 13.06
C ALA A 125 -3.84 3.15 12.57
N ILE A 126 -4.52 2.00 12.49
CA ILE A 126 -5.93 1.89 12.13
C ILE A 126 -6.81 2.69 13.09
N ALA A 127 -6.67 2.47 14.40
CA ALA A 127 -7.46 3.16 15.41
C ALA A 127 -7.25 4.68 15.35
N THR A 128 -6.01 5.14 15.15
CA THR A 128 -5.69 6.57 15.03
C THR A 128 -6.34 7.18 13.78
N VAL A 129 -6.29 6.50 12.64
CA VAL A 129 -6.95 6.99 11.42
C VAL A 129 -8.47 6.99 11.59
N GLN A 130 -9.06 5.91 12.11
CA GLN A 130 -10.51 5.85 12.34
C GLN A 130 -11.00 6.95 13.29
N GLN A 131 -10.28 7.17 14.40
CA GLN A 131 -10.61 8.19 15.39
C GLN A 131 -10.58 9.61 14.81
N ASN A 132 -9.59 9.94 13.99
CA ASN A 132 -9.41 11.30 13.48
C ASN A 132 -10.24 11.60 12.23
N PHE A 133 -10.43 10.63 11.37
CA PHE A 133 -11.10 10.82 10.08
C PHE A 133 -12.58 10.37 10.09
N GLY A 134 -13.04 9.72 11.14
CA GLY A 134 -14.42 9.23 11.24
C GLY A 134 -14.74 8.11 10.24
N VAL A 135 -13.76 7.36 9.78
CA VAL A 135 -13.90 6.31 8.76
C VAL A 135 -13.85 4.92 9.37
N LYS A 136 -14.56 3.97 8.78
CA LYS A 136 -14.42 2.56 9.11
C LYS A 136 -13.39 1.90 8.20
N ILE A 137 -12.34 1.31 8.78
CA ILE A 137 -11.34 0.54 8.07
C ILE A 137 -11.63 -0.94 8.24
N ASN A 138 -11.80 -1.66 7.14
CA ASN A 138 -12.13 -3.08 7.13
C ASN A 138 -10.88 -3.95 7.17
N ASP A 139 -9.84 -3.53 6.44
CA ASP A 139 -8.60 -4.27 6.29
C ASP A 139 -7.40 -3.32 6.22
N TYR A 140 -6.22 -3.88 6.40
CA TYR A 140 -4.98 -3.16 6.15
C TYR A 140 -3.99 -4.00 5.34
N VAL A 141 -3.06 -3.31 4.70
CA VAL A 141 -1.85 -3.88 4.11
C VAL A 141 -0.67 -3.02 4.54
N TRP A 142 0.32 -3.66 5.13
CA TRP A 142 1.59 -3.05 5.47
C TRP A 142 2.69 -3.67 4.59
N ILE A 143 3.57 -2.83 4.03
CA ILE A 143 4.70 -3.27 3.23
C ILE A 143 5.97 -2.54 3.68
N GLY A 144 7.05 -3.31 3.85
CA GLY A 144 8.37 -2.79 4.12
C GLY A 144 9.09 -2.28 2.86
N LEU A 145 10.25 -1.67 3.04
CA LEU A 145 11.06 -1.16 1.93
C LEU A 145 11.54 -2.30 1.00
N LEU A 146 12.04 -3.39 1.57
CA LEU A 146 12.44 -4.57 0.80
C LEU A 146 11.24 -5.24 0.14
N GLY A 147 10.11 -5.30 0.83
CA GLY A 147 8.87 -5.84 0.28
C GLY A 147 8.41 -5.11 -0.99
N LEU A 148 8.53 -3.79 -1.00
CA LEU A 148 8.22 -3.00 -2.20
C LEU A 148 9.21 -3.30 -3.35
N ILE A 149 10.50 -3.41 -3.05
CA ILE A 149 11.52 -3.77 -4.04
C ILE A 149 11.19 -5.14 -4.63
N HIS A 150 11.05 -6.16 -3.79
CA HIS A 150 10.82 -7.53 -4.24
C HIS A 150 9.49 -7.69 -4.99
N LEU A 151 8.43 -6.99 -4.55
CA LEU A 151 7.16 -6.97 -5.27
C LEU A 151 7.33 -6.48 -6.71
N ILE A 152 7.97 -5.32 -6.86
CA ILE A 152 8.12 -4.70 -8.17
C ILE A 152 9.06 -5.51 -9.07
N ASP A 153 10.14 -6.06 -8.53
CA ASP A 153 11.07 -6.91 -9.29
C ASP A 153 10.39 -8.23 -9.71
N ALA A 154 9.60 -8.83 -8.82
CA ALA A 154 8.88 -10.08 -9.12
C ALA A 154 7.84 -9.94 -10.23
N ILE A 155 7.25 -8.74 -10.39
CA ILE A 155 6.34 -8.44 -11.51
C ILE A 155 7.04 -7.92 -12.76
N GLY A 156 8.38 -7.92 -12.77
CA GLY A 156 9.18 -7.50 -13.91
C GLY A 156 9.32 -5.98 -14.07
N GLY A 157 9.28 -5.23 -12.98
CA GLY A 157 9.34 -3.77 -12.98
C GLY A 157 7.99 -3.11 -13.29
N ILE A 158 7.98 -1.79 -13.26
CA ILE A 158 6.78 -0.96 -13.53
C ILE A 158 7.10 0.18 -14.50
N ASP A 159 6.11 0.56 -15.29
CA ASP A 159 6.23 1.68 -16.21
C ASP A 159 5.48 2.90 -15.66
N VAL A 160 6.15 4.03 -15.57
CA VAL A 160 5.59 5.31 -15.12
C VAL A 160 5.94 6.43 -16.11
N VAL A 161 5.10 7.45 -16.18
CA VAL A 161 5.42 8.68 -16.90
C VAL A 161 5.63 9.79 -15.89
N THR A 162 6.86 10.21 -15.71
CA THR A 162 7.22 11.25 -14.75
C THR A 162 7.09 12.62 -15.40
N SER A 163 6.33 13.54 -14.82
CA SER A 163 6.21 14.92 -15.31
C SER A 163 7.43 15.77 -14.96
N ASN A 164 8.03 15.51 -13.78
CA ASN A 164 9.21 16.21 -13.29
C ASN A 164 10.31 15.22 -12.95
N PRO A 165 11.59 15.55 -13.19
CA PRO A 165 12.69 14.71 -12.75
C PRO A 165 12.79 14.72 -11.24
N VAL A 166 13.24 13.60 -10.67
CA VAL A 166 13.60 13.49 -9.25
C VAL A 166 15.12 13.37 -9.19
N LEU A 167 15.77 14.32 -8.55
CA LEU A 167 17.21 14.34 -8.31
C LEU A 167 17.43 14.45 -6.81
N ASP A 168 18.10 13.48 -6.21
CA ASP A 168 18.34 13.46 -4.78
C ASP A 168 19.80 13.09 -4.50
N ASP A 169 20.59 14.06 -4.07
CA ASP A 169 22.01 13.88 -3.75
C ASP A 169 22.23 13.29 -2.36
N TYR A 170 21.19 13.28 -1.54
CA TYR A 170 21.22 12.84 -0.13
C TYR A 170 20.24 11.70 0.14
N TYR A 171 20.00 10.87 -0.88
CA TYR A 171 19.14 9.70 -0.71
C TYR A 171 19.79 8.70 0.25
N PRO A 172 19.11 8.26 1.31
CA PRO A 172 19.68 7.32 2.27
C PRO A 172 20.03 5.98 1.62
N ALA A 173 21.27 5.53 1.74
CA ALA A 173 21.71 4.22 1.28
C ALA A 173 21.55 3.17 2.39
N ASP A 174 20.34 3.07 2.94
CA ASP A 174 20.03 2.35 4.19
C ASP A 174 19.37 0.99 3.96
N VAL A 175 18.79 0.77 2.79
CA VAL A 175 18.11 -0.49 2.49
C VAL A 175 19.14 -1.54 2.12
N ASN A 176 19.18 -2.63 2.88
CA ASN A 176 20.09 -3.76 2.69
C ASN A 176 21.58 -3.33 2.55
N SER A 177 21.98 -2.29 3.27
CA SER A 177 23.29 -1.67 3.16
C SER A 177 24.21 -2.06 4.31
N ARG A 178 25.49 -2.30 3.97
CA ARG A 178 26.57 -2.43 4.96
C ARG A 178 26.84 -1.12 5.70
N TYR A 179 26.50 0.01 5.06
CA TYR A 179 26.70 1.37 5.60
C TYR A 179 25.38 2.14 5.64
N PRO A 180 24.46 1.81 6.56
CA PRO A 180 23.09 2.32 6.54
C PRO A 180 22.98 3.85 6.80
N PHE A 181 24.05 4.49 7.28
CA PHE A 181 24.09 5.94 7.49
C PHE A 181 24.74 6.72 6.33
N SER A 182 25.07 6.04 5.23
CA SER A 182 25.60 6.69 4.04
C SER A 182 24.48 7.26 3.16
N TYR A 183 24.88 8.09 2.20
CA TYR A 183 23.99 8.67 1.19
C TYR A 183 24.46 8.28 -0.19
N GLN A 184 23.53 8.27 -1.12
CA GLN A 184 23.81 8.07 -2.53
C GLN A 184 23.05 9.07 -3.38
N ARG A 185 23.57 9.39 -4.56
CA ARG A 185 22.87 10.18 -5.55
C ARG A 185 21.88 9.32 -6.29
N VAL A 186 20.65 9.81 -6.43
CA VAL A 186 19.56 9.18 -7.17
C VAL A 186 19.05 10.16 -8.22
N ALA A 187 18.78 9.64 -9.42
CA ALA A 187 18.17 10.40 -10.51
C ALA A 187 17.09 9.55 -11.19
N VAL A 188 15.88 10.10 -11.28
CA VAL A 188 14.81 9.57 -12.13
C VAL A 188 14.40 10.69 -13.08
N LEU A 189 14.60 10.46 -14.37
CA LEU A 189 14.40 11.50 -15.40
C LEU A 189 12.90 11.73 -15.66
N ALA A 190 12.57 12.88 -16.22
CA ALA A 190 11.24 13.17 -16.73
C ALA A 190 10.91 12.33 -17.98
N GLY A 191 9.62 12.08 -18.21
CA GLY A 191 9.12 11.29 -19.32
C GLY A 191 8.86 9.82 -18.97
N PRO A 192 8.68 8.95 -19.97
CA PRO A 192 8.48 7.52 -19.75
C PRO A 192 9.70 6.86 -19.10
N GLN A 193 9.48 6.13 -18.02
CA GLN A 193 10.51 5.42 -17.27
C GLN A 193 10.05 3.99 -16.97
N HIS A 194 10.95 3.03 -17.15
CA HIS A 194 10.80 1.69 -16.61
C HIS A 194 11.59 1.61 -15.30
N LEU A 195 10.90 1.34 -14.19
CA LEU A 195 11.49 1.32 -12.85
C LEU A 195 11.57 -0.13 -12.34
N THR A 196 12.78 -0.53 -11.94
CA THR A 196 13.01 -1.71 -11.10
C THR A 196 12.51 -1.45 -9.68
N GLY A 197 12.44 -2.46 -8.82
CA GLY A 197 12.03 -2.28 -7.42
C GLY A 197 12.88 -1.23 -6.70
N THR A 198 14.21 -1.27 -6.89
CA THR A 198 15.11 -0.27 -6.28
C THR A 198 14.83 1.14 -6.80
N SER A 199 14.71 1.33 -8.12
CA SER A 199 14.47 2.66 -8.68
C SER A 199 13.05 3.16 -8.38
N ALA A 200 12.08 2.29 -8.27
CA ALA A 200 10.72 2.63 -7.82
C ALA A 200 10.71 3.08 -6.34
N LEU A 201 11.43 2.38 -5.46
CA LEU A 201 11.60 2.81 -4.08
C LEU A 201 12.29 4.18 -4.00
N GLN A 202 13.36 4.39 -4.76
CA GLN A 202 14.05 5.67 -4.86
C GLN A 202 13.10 6.78 -5.32
N TYR A 203 12.28 6.51 -6.32
CA TYR A 203 11.29 7.45 -6.87
C TYR A 203 10.24 7.88 -5.84
N VAL A 204 9.69 6.95 -5.06
CA VAL A 204 8.63 7.26 -4.07
C VAL A 204 9.16 7.77 -2.73
N ARG A 205 10.47 7.61 -2.45
CA ARG A 205 11.07 7.96 -1.16
C ARG A 205 11.89 9.26 -1.20
N SER A 206 12.42 9.65 -2.37
CA SER A 206 13.21 10.87 -2.53
C SER A 206 12.46 12.13 -2.12
N ARG A 207 13.18 13.04 -1.47
CA ARG A 207 12.65 14.28 -0.89
C ARG A 207 13.40 15.52 -1.32
N HIS A 208 14.72 15.40 -1.49
CA HIS A 208 15.59 16.53 -1.79
C HIS A 208 15.44 16.91 -3.26
N ASN A 209 15.48 18.21 -3.52
CA ASN A 209 15.34 18.80 -4.87
C ASN A 209 14.05 18.42 -5.60
N ASP A 210 13.00 17.98 -4.89
CA ASP A 210 11.67 17.82 -5.45
C ASP A 210 10.97 19.18 -5.53
N LEU A 211 10.55 19.57 -6.73
CA LEU A 211 9.86 20.85 -6.96
C LEU A 211 8.54 20.98 -6.18
N GLN A 212 7.94 19.86 -5.78
CA GLN A 212 6.66 19.80 -5.07
C GLN A 212 6.79 19.29 -3.62
N SER A 213 8.03 19.06 -3.14
CA SER A 213 8.29 18.60 -1.77
C SER A 213 7.51 17.32 -1.39
N ASP A 214 6.97 17.23 -0.17
CA ASP A 214 6.21 16.06 0.32
C ASP A 214 4.93 15.78 -0.48
N PHE A 215 4.40 16.75 -1.18
CA PHE A 215 3.23 16.58 -2.02
C PHE A 215 3.54 15.80 -3.30
N GLY A 216 4.66 16.13 -3.94
CA GLY A 216 5.16 15.36 -5.08
C GLY A 216 5.41 13.90 -4.70
N ARG A 217 5.91 13.66 -3.49
CA ARG A 217 6.08 12.30 -2.96
C ARG A 217 4.76 11.54 -2.87
N SER A 218 3.71 12.13 -2.31
CA SER A 218 2.39 11.48 -2.21
C SER A 218 1.80 11.16 -3.59
N GLN A 219 1.97 12.04 -4.56
CA GLN A 219 1.56 11.78 -5.95
C GLN A 219 2.35 10.63 -6.58
N ARG A 220 3.68 10.60 -6.40
CA ARG A 220 4.53 9.52 -6.89
C ARG A 220 4.17 8.17 -6.27
N GLN A 221 3.85 8.12 -4.97
CA GLN A 221 3.37 6.91 -4.30
C GLN A 221 2.09 6.39 -4.95
N GLN A 222 1.10 7.26 -5.20
CA GLN A 222 -0.11 6.86 -5.90
C GLN A 222 0.17 6.41 -7.33
N GLN A 223 1.07 7.09 -8.05
CA GLN A 223 1.46 6.73 -9.41
C GLN A 223 2.10 5.34 -9.47
N VAL A 224 3.01 5.02 -8.55
CA VAL A 224 3.63 3.69 -8.45
C VAL A 224 2.59 2.61 -8.15
N LEU A 225 1.63 2.86 -7.26
CA LEU A 225 0.54 1.93 -7.01
C LEU A 225 -0.28 1.64 -8.26
N LEU A 226 -0.57 2.66 -9.06
CA LEU A 226 -1.29 2.48 -10.32
C LEU A 226 -0.47 1.71 -11.36
N ALA A 227 0.83 1.93 -11.42
CA ALA A 227 1.74 1.21 -12.30
C ALA A 227 1.87 -0.28 -11.90
N ILE A 228 2.01 -0.57 -10.59
CA ILE A 228 1.97 -1.95 -10.07
C ILE A 228 0.68 -2.64 -10.50
N ARG A 229 -0.46 -1.97 -10.37
CA ARG A 229 -1.72 -2.51 -10.86
C ARG A 229 -1.71 -2.84 -12.34
N GLN A 230 -1.28 -1.92 -13.15
CA GLN A 230 -1.27 -2.13 -14.60
C GLN A 230 -0.43 -3.35 -14.96
N LYS A 231 0.69 -3.53 -14.28
CA LYS A 231 1.55 -4.69 -14.45
C LYS A 231 0.91 -5.97 -13.93
N ALA A 232 0.26 -5.89 -12.77
CA ALA A 232 -0.41 -7.04 -12.14
C ALA A 232 -1.54 -7.64 -13.00
N LYS A 233 -2.15 -6.88 -13.92
CA LYS A 233 -3.11 -7.41 -14.90
C LYS A 233 -2.50 -8.41 -15.88
N GLN A 234 -1.19 -8.39 -16.02
CA GLN A 234 -0.43 -9.26 -16.93
C GLN A 234 0.10 -10.52 -16.22
N ILE A 235 -0.05 -10.61 -14.89
CA ILE A 235 0.43 -11.75 -14.10
C ILE A 235 -0.53 -12.91 -14.31
N SER A 236 0.05 -14.05 -14.67
CA SER A 236 -0.69 -15.32 -14.77
C SER A 236 -1.03 -15.88 -13.36
N PRO A 237 -2.15 -16.54 -13.17
CA PRO A 237 -2.47 -17.22 -11.91
C PRO A 237 -1.39 -18.20 -11.44
N GLU A 238 -0.65 -18.78 -12.35
CA GLU A 238 0.47 -19.69 -12.07
C GLU A 238 1.70 -18.99 -11.48
N ASP A 239 1.86 -17.68 -11.69
CA ASP A 239 2.96 -16.88 -11.12
C ASP A 239 2.69 -16.44 -9.67
N ILE A 240 1.45 -16.52 -9.22
CA ILE A 240 1.02 -16.06 -7.88
C ILE A 240 1.79 -16.74 -6.74
N PRO A 241 2.02 -18.08 -6.75
CA PRO A 241 2.81 -18.72 -5.69
C PRO A 241 4.25 -18.23 -5.62
N ALA A 242 4.89 -17.97 -6.75
CA ALA A 242 6.26 -17.44 -6.81
C ALA A 242 6.31 -16.01 -6.26
N LEU A 243 5.33 -15.18 -6.62
CA LEU A 243 5.18 -13.83 -6.10
C LEU A 243 4.94 -13.84 -4.58
N ALA A 244 4.09 -14.75 -4.10
CA ALA A 244 3.84 -14.93 -2.67
C ALA A 244 5.12 -15.31 -1.91
N ALA A 245 5.91 -16.23 -2.46
CA ALA A 245 7.18 -16.65 -1.87
C ALA A 245 8.21 -15.50 -1.82
N ALA A 246 8.28 -14.67 -2.87
CA ALA A 246 9.16 -13.51 -2.93
C ALA A 246 8.82 -12.44 -1.88
N LEU A 247 7.56 -12.36 -1.44
CA LEU A 247 7.07 -11.37 -0.48
C LEU A 247 7.00 -11.90 0.96
N ASN A 248 7.45 -13.12 1.21
CA ASN A 248 7.37 -13.76 2.51
C ASN A 248 7.98 -12.88 3.62
N ASN A 249 7.20 -12.62 4.68
CA ASN A 249 7.53 -11.79 5.84
C ASN A 249 7.70 -10.26 5.59
N GLU A 250 7.68 -9.79 4.37
CA GLU A 250 7.90 -8.37 4.04
C GLU A 250 6.60 -7.57 3.85
N VAL A 251 5.48 -8.25 3.82
CA VAL A 251 4.15 -7.65 3.76
C VAL A 251 3.29 -8.24 4.88
N LYS A 252 2.43 -7.47 5.52
CA LYS A 252 1.50 -7.91 6.57
C LYS A 252 0.09 -7.41 6.23
N THR A 253 -0.92 -8.25 6.45
CA THR A 253 -2.30 -7.88 6.15
C THR A 253 -3.31 -8.60 7.04
N SER A 254 -4.50 -8.02 7.18
CA SER A 254 -5.67 -8.67 7.78
C SER A 254 -6.52 -9.43 6.76
N ILE A 255 -6.23 -9.29 5.46
CA ILE A 255 -7.02 -9.92 4.39
C ILE A 255 -6.74 -11.41 4.37
N SER A 256 -7.78 -12.23 4.54
CA SER A 256 -7.67 -13.68 4.47
C SER A 256 -7.43 -14.17 3.03
N ILE A 257 -6.89 -15.37 2.89
CA ILE A 257 -6.63 -16.00 1.60
C ILE A 257 -7.91 -16.13 0.75
N ASP A 258 -9.00 -16.60 1.37
CA ASP A 258 -10.27 -16.77 0.66
C ASP A 258 -10.82 -15.45 0.14
N ARG A 259 -10.67 -14.38 0.93
CA ARG A 259 -11.06 -13.03 0.51
C ARG A 259 -10.16 -12.49 -0.58
N THR A 260 -8.89 -12.87 -0.58
CA THR A 260 -7.94 -12.50 -1.61
C THR A 260 -8.37 -12.99 -2.99
N ALA A 261 -8.73 -14.26 -3.12
CA ALA A 261 -9.21 -14.83 -4.40
C ALA A 261 -10.44 -14.05 -4.91
N SER A 262 -11.36 -13.69 -4.00
CA SER A 262 -12.54 -12.89 -4.33
C SER A 262 -12.18 -11.46 -4.78
N LEU A 263 -11.14 -10.86 -4.18
CA LEU A 263 -10.65 -9.54 -4.55
C LEU A 263 -9.92 -9.55 -5.90
N VAL A 264 -9.21 -10.63 -6.24
CA VAL A 264 -8.63 -10.84 -7.59
C VAL A 264 -9.72 -10.85 -8.64
N ALA A 265 -10.76 -11.67 -8.43
CA ALA A 265 -11.88 -11.75 -9.34
C ALA A 265 -12.61 -10.39 -9.49
N LEU A 266 -12.78 -9.66 -8.39
CA LEU A 266 -13.36 -8.32 -8.40
C LEU A 266 -12.47 -7.34 -9.18
N ALA A 267 -11.18 -7.42 -9.00
CA ALA A 267 -10.20 -6.51 -9.60
C ALA A 267 -10.25 -6.55 -11.13
N SER A 268 -10.44 -7.73 -11.73
CA SER A 268 -10.54 -7.87 -13.16
C SER A 268 -11.76 -7.15 -13.78
N THR A 269 -12.74 -6.78 -12.94
CA THR A 269 -13.94 -6.06 -13.39
C THR A 269 -13.80 -4.53 -13.43
N PHE A 270 -12.67 -3.98 -12.90
CA PHE A 270 -12.43 -2.54 -12.85
C PHE A 270 -11.55 -2.08 -14.02
N ASP A 271 -12.10 -1.98 -15.21
CA ASP A 271 -11.34 -1.62 -16.42
C ASP A 271 -11.34 -0.12 -16.72
N ASN A 272 -12.29 0.64 -16.17
CA ASN A 272 -12.40 2.07 -16.44
C ASN A 272 -11.38 2.90 -15.63
N PRO A 273 -10.45 3.61 -16.28
CA PRO A 273 -9.53 4.55 -15.65
C PRO A 273 -10.23 5.68 -14.88
N ASP A 274 -11.32 6.20 -15.35
CA ASP A 274 -12.02 7.32 -14.73
C ASP A 274 -12.75 6.94 -13.42
N ALA A 275 -12.83 5.64 -13.12
CA ALA A 275 -13.46 5.13 -11.91
C ALA A 275 -12.60 5.27 -10.64
N ILE A 276 -11.36 5.79 -10.76
CA ILE A 276 -10.51 6.05 -9.58
C ILE A 276 -10.30 7.52 -9.34
N ARG A 277 -10.66 7.88 -8.15
CA ARG A 277 -10.40 9.19 -7.59
C ARG A 277 -9.13 9.16 -6.75
N GLN A 278 -8.23 10.09 -7.01
CA GLN A 278 -7.02 10.31 -6.24
C GLN A 278 -7.17 11.62 -5.46
N ILE A 279 -6.97 11.55 -4.16
CA ILE A 279 -7.04 12.70 -3.26
C ILE A 279 -5.75 12.76 -2.46
N VAL A 280 -5.12 13.91 -2.42
CA VAL A 280 -3.98 14.22 -1.55
C VAL A 280 -4.39 15.42 -0.70
N LEU A 281 -4.21 15.33 0.62
CA LEU A 281 -4.55 16.40 1.55
C LEU A 281 -3.50 17.52 1.49
N LEU A 282 -3.58 18.34 0.44
CA LEU A 282 -2.77 19.55 0.22
C LEU A 282 -3.39 20.77 0.90
N PRO A 283 -2.71 21.92 0.98
CA PRO A 283 -3.38 23.17 1.27
C PRO A 283 -4.57 23.39 0.30
N PRO A 284 -5.74 23.79 0.78
CA PRO A 284 -6.04 24.31 2.11
C PRO A 284 -6.44 23.26 3.17
N TYR A 285 -6.40 21.96 2.86
CA TYR A 285 -6.75 20.88 3.81
C TYR A 285 -5.74 20.77 4.95
N THR A 286 -4.51 21.18 4.70
CA THR A 286 -3.42 21.13 5.67
C THR A 286 -2.58 22.40 5.59
N HIS A 287 -1.92 22.74 6.70
CA HIS A 287 -0.98 23.86 6.76
C HIS A 287 0.20 23.51 7.68
N GLY A 288 1.37 24.06 7.39
CA GLY A 288 2.56 23.88 8.20
C GLY A 288 2.49 24.62 9.55
N GLY A 289 3.58 24.57 10.30
CA GLY A 289 3.72 25.31 11.57
C GLY A 289 3.26 24.55 12.81
N GLY A 290 3.09 23.23 12.70
CA GLY A 290 2.83 22.38 13.85
C GLY A 290 4.10 22.07 14.67
N PRO A 291 3.96 21.53 15.91
CA PRO A 291 5.06 21.15 16.77
C PRO A 291 6.05 20.19 16.09
N GLY A 292 7.37 20.44 16.25
CA GLY A 292 8.38 19.55 15.66
C GLY A 292 8.37 19.47 14.13
N GLY A 293 7.93 20.54 13.45
CA GLY A 293 7.82 20.55 11.99
C GLY A 293 6.69 19.68 11.44
N SER A 294 5.68 19.43 12.26
CA SER A 294 4.46 18.71 11.84
C SER A 294 3.53 19.59 11.01
N ILE A 295 2.52 18.96 10.43
CA ILE A 295 1.49 19.57 9.60
C ILE A 295 0.17 19.58 10.39
N ASN A 296 -0.46 20.75 10.47
CA ASN A 296 -1.77 20.89 11.13
C ASN A 296 -2.92 20.57 10.16
N PRO A 297 -3.90 19.76 10.58
CA PRO A 297 -5.08 19.46 9.76
C PRO A 297 -6.11 20.61 9.84
N ASN A 298 -6.75 20.90 8.71
CA ASN A 298 -7.96 21.71 8.66
C ASN A 298 -9.20 20.80 8.65
N TRP A 299 -9.63 20.39 9.83
CA TRP A 299 -10.72 19.43 9.98
C TRP A 299 -12.04 19.91 9.38
N ASN A 300 -12.28 21.21 9.34
CA ASN A 300 -13.48 21.79 8.72
C ASN A 300 -13.57 21.52 7.21
N LEU A 301 -12.43 21.29 6.56
CA LEU A 301 -12.37 20.93 5.14
C LEU A 301 -12.15 19.42 4.95
N ILE A 302 -11.36 18.79 5.81
CA ILE A 302 -11.03 17.37 5.69
C ILE A 302 -12.25 16.49 5.95
N LEU A 303 -12.99 16.71 7.04
CA LEU A 303 -14.09 15.81 7.41
C LEU A 303 -15.22 15.78 6.38
N PRO A 304 -15.71 16.91 5.84
CA PRO A 304 -16.70 16.87 4.78
C PRO A 304 -16.23 16.12 3.53
N LEU A 305 -14.95 16.34 3.12
CA LEU A 305 -14.35 15.64 1.99
C LEU A 305 -14.29 14.13 2.26
N VAL A 306 -13.84 13.75 3.45
CA VAL A 306 -13.73 12.34 3.83
C VAL A 306 -15.10 11.67 3.88
N HIS A 307 -16.08 12.28 4.53
CA HIS A 307 -17.43 11.70 4.62
C HIS A 307 -18.12 11.59 3.27
N GLN A 308 -17.79 12.45 2.31
CA GLN A 308 -18.32 12.35 0.94
C GLN A 308 -17.84 11.07 0.24
N TYR A 309 -16.60 10.64 0.47
CA TYR A 309 -15.98 9.54 -0.26
C TYR A 309 -15.78 8.27 0.57
N PHE A 310 -15.84 8.38 1.89
CA PHE A 310 -15.66 7.29 2.88
C PHE A 310 -16.80 7.28 3.92
N PRO A 311 -18.08 7.24 3.48
CA PRO A 311 -19.23 7.26 4.38
C PRO A 311 -19.29 6.03 5.30
#